data_7c448cc451d85ae243e326d67101a4a7
#
_entry.id   7c448cc451d85ae243e326d67101a4a7
#
_cell.length_a   1.000
_cell.length_b   1.000
_cell.length_c   1.000
_cell.angle_alpha   90.00
_cell.angle_beta   90.00
_cell.angle_gamma   90.00
#
_symmetry.space_group_name_H-M   'P 1'
#
loop_
_entity.id
_entity.type
_entity.pdbx_description
1 polymer ?
#
loop_
_entity_poly.entity_id
_entity_poly.type
_entity_poly.pdbx_seq_one_letter_code
_entity_poly.pdbx_strand_id
1 'polypeptide(L)'
;MKKYSMRFIMMMIIVAIVASGCQSGSSGGEESSEGTVSFNFWSAPNPSQQAFWTEMADKYMEENDGVKIEVTPMPESPSSEAGIQSAIAAGNAPAISENISRGFAAQLAASSAIVPLNEFDGYDELIQKREMKETISTWKFSDDNQYVLPIYSNAMLFGWRIDVLNELGFDEAPKTYSEVIEIGKKLKEQDSEKFLWARADLVKPTWWARWFDFFMLYNAASEGNKFVDGSEFIADDEAGVETLGFLDNLSKNDLLLTREATDPFETGQALMMDIGPWTFPYWADKFPEMKMGETFELSMPPVPDGVDPANAKTFADTKGISIYASATKEQQQAAFDFVNWVYSDAENDMKWFEETNLPPARDDLSTNETFTSYFEENPQLIKYAENIPNAVPPIDNEKTVEVQELIGKEAVNPVIKGETDPKEAWNNMKEAINGVLK
;
A
#
# COMPACT_ATOMS: atom_id res chain seq x y z
N MET A 1 56.66 29.96 17.27
CA MET A 1 57.88 29.81 16.46
C MET A 1 57.70 28.60 15.60
N LYS A 2 57.68 28.64 14.38
CA LYS A 2 58.07 29.05 13.05
C LYS A 2 56.96 28.64 12.08
N LYS A 3 56.29 29.43 11.41
CA LYS A 3 56.34 30.07 10.09
C LYS A 3 57.22 29.36 9.05
N TYR A 4 56.54 28.91 7.94
CA TYR A 4 56.96 28.98 6.51
C TYR A 4 55.68 28.64 5.75
N SER A 5 55.01 29.47 5.04
CA SER A 5 55.24 30.42 3.93
C SER A 5 55.65 29.74 2.61
N MET A 6 54.64 29.65 1.70
CA MET A 6 54.64 30.25 0.37
C MET A 6 55.38 29.52 -0.78
N ARG A 7 54.73 29.15 -1.86
CA ARG A 7 54.81 29.90 -3.15
C ARG A 7 53.94 29.28 -4.27
N PHE A 8 53.08 30.15 -4.80
CA PHE A 8 52.57 30.19 -6.18
C PHE A 8 53.61 29.76 -7.22
N ILE A 9 53.16 28.90 -8.21
CA ILE A 9 53.65 28.97 -9.56
C ILE A 9 52.46 28.86 -10.50
N MET A 10 52.13 30.00 -11.14
CA MET A 10 51.28 30.19 -12.26
C MET A 10 52.11 29.89 -13.51
N MET A 11 51.67 28.97 -14.38
CA MET A 11 52.24 28.83 -15.70
C MET A 11 51.14 28.76 -16.75
N MET A 12 51.01 29.89 -17.40
CA MET A 12 50.22 30.14 -18.58
C MET A 12 50.98 29.60 -19.81
N ILE A 13 50.40 28.72 -20.62
CA ILE A 13 50.85 28.45 -21.98
C ILE A 13 49.66 28.45 -22.92
N ILE A 14 49.79 29.33 -23.86
CA ILE A 14 49.16 29.87 -25.03
C ILE A 14 48.73 28.80 -26.05
N VAL A 15 47.48 28.92 -26.46
CA VAL A 15 46.83 28.74 -27.80
C VAL A 15 47.70 28.24 -28.98
N ALA A 16 47.21 27.16 -29.56
CA ALA A 16 47.34 26.92 -31.01
C ALA A 16 46.03 26.37 -31.58
N ILE A 17 45.34 27.18 -32.38
CA ILE A 17 44.20 26.81 -33.20
C ILE A 17 44.73 26.08 -34.42
N VAL A 18 44.26 24.86 -34.67
CA VAL A 18 44.21 24.28 -36.00
C VAL A 18 42.80 23.74 -36.24
N ALA A 19 42.12 24.40 -37.12
CA ALA A 19 40.87 23.94 -37.70
C ALA A 19 41.16 22.84 -38.73
N SER A 20 40.50 21.70 -38.59
CA SER A 20 40.05 20.85 -39.72
C SER A 20 39.39 19.58 -39.20
N GLY A 21 38.22 19.30 -39.72
CA GLY A 21 37.67 17.94 -39.74
C GLY A 21 36.32 17.79 -39.02
N CYS A 22 35.26 18.00 -39.77
CA CYS A 22 33.97 17.37 -39.48
C CYS A 22 34.17 15.87 -39.33
N GLN A 23 33.90 15.36 -38.12
CA GLN A 23 33.61 13.94 -37.95
C GLN A 23 32.49 13.87 -36.90
N SER A 24 31.32 13.53 -37.42
CA SER A 24 30.16 13.16 -36.64
C SER A 24 30.55 12.07 -35.65
N GLY A 25 30.68 12.46 -34.37
CA GLY A 25 30.74 11.52 -33.28
C GLY A 25 29.34 11.01 -33.01
N SER A 26 29.03 9.80 -33.44
CA SER A 26 27.85 9.07 -33.03
C SER A 26 27.89 8.91 -31.52
N SER A 27 26.98 9.56 -30.80
CA SER A 27 26.52 9.07 -29.53
C SER A 27 26.05 7.64 -29.78
N GLY A 28 26.62 6.67 -29.05
CA GLY A 28 26.17 5.28 -29.08
C GLY A 28 24.72 5.18 -28.60
N GLY A 29 23.82 5.33 -29.54
CA GLY A 29 22.51 4.74 -29.45
C GLY A 29 22.74 3.25 -29.79
N GLU A 30 22.37 2.37 -28.90
CA GLU A 30 22.20 0.96 -29.24
C GLU A 30 21.27 0.92 -30.45
N GLU A 31 21.77 0.30 -31.53
CA GLU A 31 20.97 0.01 -32.72
C GLU A 31 19.80 -0.86 -32.28
N SER A 32 18.60 -0.26 -32.15
CA SER A 32 17.38 -1.04 -32.14
C SER A 32 17.31 -1.80 -33.43
N SER A 33 17.42 -3.13 -33.41
CA SER A 33 17.13 -3.96 -34.54
C SER A 33 15.76 -3.57 -35.08
N GLU A 34 15.62 -3.32 -36.37
CA GLU A 34 14.34 -2.98 -37.01
C GLU A 34 13.31 -4.02 -36.57
N GLY A 35 12.28 -3.59 -35.79
CA GLY A 35 11.17 -4.42 -35.36
C GLY A 35 11.15 -4.84 -33.88
N THR A 36 12.14 -4.45 -33.03
CA THR A 36 12.12 -4.79 -31.61
C THR A 36 11.58 -3.62 -30.76
N VAL A 37 10.54 -3.86 -29.97
CA VAL A 37 9.99 -2.91 -29.00
C VAL A 37 10.70 -3.12 -27.65
N SER A 38 11.38 -2.10 -27.15
CA SER A 38 12.08 -2.15 -25.87
C SER A 38 11.43 -1.22 -24.86
N PHE A 39 11.24 -1.68 -23.60
CA PHE A 39 10.70 -0.85 -22.54
C PHE A 39 11.23 -1.24 -21.17
N ASN A 40 11.16 -0.28 -20.22
CA ASN A 40 11.53 -0.49 -18.83
C ASN A 40 10.29 -0.74 -17.99
N PHE A 41 10.36 -1.76 -17.13
CA PHE A 41 9.41 -2.08 -16.08
C PHE A 41 10.03 -1.72 -14.73
N TRP A 42 9.37 -0.87 -13.93
CA TRP A 42 9.78 -0.61 -12.56
C TRP A 42 9.00 -1.48 -11.59
N SER A 43 9.70 -2.40 -10.93
CA SER A 43 9.15 -3.21 -9.84
C SER A 43 9.10 -2.42 -8.52
N ALA A 44 8.32 -2.90 -7.57
CA ALA A 44 8.42 -2.42 -6.19
C ALA A 44 9.87 -2.57 -5.67
N PRO A 45 10.29 -1.75 -4.71
CA PRO A 45 11.62 -1.86 -4.11
C PRO A 45 11.68 -3.02 -3.09
N ASN A 46 11.25 -4.20 -3.53
CA ASN A 46 11.19 -5.44 -2.77
C ASN A 46 11.84 -6.56 -3.57
N PRO A 47 12.84 -7.28 -3.01
CA PRO A 47 13.58 -8.31 -3.74
C PRO A 47 12.72 -9.45 -4.31
N SER A 48 11.69 -9.91 -3.58
CA SER A 48 10.81 -10.98 -4.05
C SER A 48 9.95 -10.52 -5.24
N GLN A 49 9.39 -9.31 -5.18
CA GLN A 49 8.61 -8.76 -6.28
C GLN A 49 9.49 -8.50 -7.50
N GLN A 50 10.72 -7.98 -7.32
CA GLN A 50 11.67 -7.82 -8.42
C GLN A 50 12.05 -9.16 -9.05
N ALA A 51 12.29 -10.20 -8.25
CA ALA A 51 12.62 -11.52 -8.74
C ALA A 51 11.49 -12.11 -9.59
N PHE A 52 10.25 -12.03 -9.12
CA PHE A 52 9.06 -12.46 -9.86
C PHE A 52 8.96 -11.76 -11.23
N TRP A 53 9.03 -10.42 -11.24
CA TRP A 53 8.90 -9.67 -12.50
C TRP A 53 10.06 -9.93 -13.47
N THR A 54 11.27 -10.14 -12.96
CA THR A 54 12.43 -10.49 -13.78
C THR A 54 12.21 -11.85 -14.45
N GLU A 55 11.76 -12.85 -13.70
CA GLU A 55 11.48 -14.19 -14.25
C GLU A 55 10.33 -14.15 -15.27
N MET A 56 9.25 -13.41 -14.99
CA MET A 56 8.15 -13.27 -15.95
C MET A 56 8.59 -12.58 -17.24
N ALA A 57 9.41 -11.53 -17.13
CA ALA A 57 9.96 -10.83 -18.29
C ALA A 57 10.87 -11.73 -19.13
N ASP A 58 11.74 -12.52 -18.50
CA ASP A 58 12.63 -13.46 -19.20
C ASP A 58 11.82 -14.51 -19.97
N LYS A 59 10.82 -15.13 -19.33
CA LYS A 59 9.91 -16.10 -19.98
C LYS A 59 9.14 -15.49 -21.15
N TYR A 60 8.59 -14.28 -20.94
CA TYR A 60 7.87 -13.60 -22.00
C TYR A 60 8.75 -13.28 -23.21
N MET A 61 9.99 -12.83 -22.99
CA MET A 61 10.96 -12.55 -24.05
C MET A 61 11.40 -13.81 -24.79
N GLU A 62 11.46 -14.98 -24.13
CA GLU A 62 11.73 -16.27 -24.80
C GLU A 62 10.62 -16.67 -25.79
N GLU A 63 9.38 -16.27 -25.53
CA GLU A 63 8.23 -16.54 -26.40
C GLU A 63 7.97 -15.43 -27.43
N ASN A 64 8.56 -14.24 -27.25
CA ASN A 64 8.27 -13.02 -28.02
C ASN A 64 9.56 -12.32 -28.46
N ASP A 65 10.22 -12.83 -29.49
CA ASP A 65 11.51 -12.32 -30.01
C ASP A 65 11.53 -10.81 -30.38
N GLY A 66 10.35 -10.22 -30.60
CA GLY A 66 10.20 -8.80 -30.94
C GLY A 66 10.09 -7.84 -29.72
N VAL A 67 10.27 -8.33 -28.50
CA VAL A 67 10.12 -7.53 -27.29
C VAL A 67 11.36 -7.65 -26.40
N LYS A 68 11.79 -6.51 -25.83
CA LYS A 68 12.85 -6.47 -24.81
C LYS A 68 12.34 -5.72 -23.58
N ILE A 69 12.35 -6.38 -22.43
CA ILE A 69 11.89 -5.83 -21.14
C ILE A 69 13.09 -5.73 -20.19
N GLU A 70 13.31 -4.56 -19.63
CA GLU A 70 14.29 -4.36 -18.56
C GLU A 70 13.56 -4.11 -17.25
N VAL A 71 13.69 -5.03 -16.29
CA VAL A 71 13.08 -4.92 -14.95
C VAL A 71 14.09 -4.30 -13.99
N THR A 72 13.71 -3.19 -13.35
CA THR A 72 14.52 -2.52 -12.34
C THR A 72 13.67 -2.09 -11.15
N PRO A 73 14.21 -2.09 -9.90
CA PRO A 73 13.46 -1.59 -8.76
C PRO A 73 13.27 -0.09 -8.88
N MET A 74 12.08 0.39 -8.49
CA MET A 74 11.81 1.83 -8.46
C MET A 74 12.60 2.52 -7.33
N PRO A 75 12.92 3.82 -7.47
CA PRO A 75 13.56 4.60 -6.42
C PRO A 75 12.67 4.67 -5.16
N GLU A 76 13.29 4.56 -3.98
CA GLU A 76 12.59 4.58 -2.68
C GLU A 76 12.79 5.88 -1.90
N SER A 77 13.77 6.70 -2.26
CA SER A 77 14.13 7.89 -1.48
C SER A 77 13.71 9.19 -2.19
N PRO A 78 12.93 10.07 -1.56
CA PRO A 78 12.34 9.96 -0.21
C PRO A 78 11.13 9.03 -0.13
N SER A 79 10.51 8.68 -1.24
CA SER A 79 9.47 7.64 -1.41
C SER A 79 9.40 7.21 -2.88
N SER A 80 8.74 6.07 -3.14
CA SER A 80 8.50 5.57 -4.50
C SER A 80 7.70 6.57 -5.33
N GLU A 81 6.68 7.20 -4.74
CA GLU A 81 5.87 8.22 -5.40
C GLU A 81 6.70 9.45 -5.83
N ALA A 82 7.57 9.94 -4.93
CA ALA A 82 8.46 11.05 -5.24
C ALA A 82 9.49 10.68 -6.33
N GLY A 83 9.98 9.45 -6.31
CA GLY A 83 10.86 8.89 -7.36
C GLY A 83 10.18 8.89 -8.72
N ILE A 84 8.95 8.39 -8.80
CA ILE A 84 8.13 8.36 -10.02
C ILE A 84 7.86 9.80 -10.52
N GLN A 85 7.41 10.70 -9.64
CA GLN A 85 7.16 12.10 -10.02
C GLN A 85 8.40 12.79 -10.55
N SER A 86 9.57 12.53 -9.93
CA SER A 86 10.85 13.06 -10.40
C SER A 86 11.22 12.54 -11.78
N ALA A 87 11.01 11.27 -12.06
CA ALA A 87 11.25 10.64 -13.35
C ALA A 87 10.32 11.19 -14.44
N ILE A 88 9.02 11.37 -14.12
CA ILE A 88 8.05 12.01 -15.03
C ILE A 88 8.51 13.44 -15.37
N ALA A 89 8.87 14.23 -14.37
CA ALA A 89 9.33 15.60 -14.57
C ALA A 89 10.63 15.70 -15.38
N ALA A 90 11.51 14.68 -15.27
CA ALA A 90 12.76 14.58 -16.02
C ALA A 90 12.58 13.97 -17.43
N GLY A 91 11.39 13.47 -17.78
CA GLY A 91 11.12 12.81 -19.06
C GLY A 91 11.75 11.42 -19.21
N ASN A 92 12.05 10.74 -18.10
CA ASN A 92 12.66 9.40 -18.06
C ASN A 92 11.88 8.40 -17.21
N ALA A 93 10.55 8.60 -17.10
CA ALA A 93 9.67 7.63 -16.48
C ALA A 93 9.71 6.28 -17.23
N PRO A 94 9.51 5.13 -16.54
CA PRO A 94 9.42 3.83 -17.21
C PRO A 94 8.19 3.78 -18.14
N ALA A 95 8.07 2.76 -18.97
CA ALA A 95 6.84 2.55 -19.73
C ALA A 95 5.71 2.04 -18.83
N ILE A 96 6.07 1.28 -17.81
CA ILE A 96 5.15 0.61 -16.89
C ILE A 96 5.78 0.47 -15.51
N SER A 97 4.98 0.54 -14.45
CA SER A 97 5.43 0.18 -13.10
C SER A 97 4.33 -0.50 -12.30
N GLU A 98 4.75 -1.30 -11.34
CA GLU A 98 3.89 -1.78 -10.24
C GLU A 98 3.92 -0.83 -9.03
N ASN A 99 3.37 -1.28 -7.91
CA ASN A 99 3.34 -0.59 -6.61
C ASN A 99 2.57 0.74 -6.62
N ILE A 100 1.63 0.89 -7.54
CA ILE A 100 0.82 2.10 -7.67
C ILE A 100 -0.44 1.95 -6.83
N SER A 101 -0.60 2.81 -5.83
CA SER A 101 -1.85 2.93 -5.06
C SER A 101 -2.91 3.70 -5.84
N ARG A 102 -4.20 3.44 -5.56
CA ARG A 102 -5.30 4.11 -6.25
C ARG A 102 -5.25 5.64 -6.11
N GLY A 103 -4.96 6.15 -4.92
CA GLY A 103 -4.86 7.60 -4.70
C GLY A 103 -3.70 8.24 -5.45
N PHE A 104 -2.54 7.56 -5.53
CA PHE A 104 -1.43 8.06 -6.33
C PHE A 104 -1.73 7.99 -7.84
N ALA A 105 -2.41 6.94 -8.28
CA ALA A 105 -2.87 6.85 -9.67
C ALA A 105 -3.85 7.98 -10.02
N ALA A 106 -4.75 8.38 -9.11
CA ALA A 106 -5.63 9.53 -9.31
C ALA A 106 -4.83 10.82 -9.56
N GLN A 107 -3.76 11.05 -8.80
CA GLN A 107 -2.85 12.19 -9.01
C GLN A 107 -2.13 12.12 -10.37
N LEU A 108 -1.65 10.94 -10.76
CA LEU A 108 -1.00 10.73 -12.05
C LEU A 108 -1.98 10.87 -13.23
N ALA A 109 -3.21 10.37 -13.10
CA ALA A 109 -4.27 10.52 -14.11
C ALA A 109 -4.69 11.98 -14.28
N ALA A 110 -4.88 12.73 -13.18
CA ALA A 110 -5.20 14.15 -13.21
C ALA A 110 -4.15 14.99 -13.95
N SER A 111 -2.86 14.58 -13.85
CA SER A 111 -1.76 15.20 -14.61
C SER A 111 -1.54 14.60 -16.00
N SER A 112 -2.39 13.66 -16.44
CA SER A 112 -2.25 12.90 -17.70
C SER A 112 -0.90 12.18 -17.84
N ALA A 113 -0.31 11.76 -16.72
CA ALA A 113 0.98 11.07 -16.70
C ALA A 113 0.87 9.56 -16.94
N ILE A 114 -0.32 8.98 -16.75
CA ILE A 114 -0.65 7.57 -17.04
C ILE A 114 -1.84 7.49 -17.99
N VAL A 115 -2.01 6.33 -18.63
CA VAL A 115 -3.05 6.11 -19.63
C VAL A 115 -4.14 5.16 -19.14
N PRO A 116 -5.39 5.28 -19.63
CA PRO A 116 -6.47 4.35 -19.30
C PRO A 116 -6.15 2.95 -19.80
N LEU A 117 -6.19 1.96 -18.90
CA LEU A 117 -5.92 0.55 -19.23
C LEU A 117 -7.08 -0.10 -20.00
N ASN A 118 -8.31 0.36 -19.76
CA ASN A 118 -9.52 -0.14 -20.44
C ASN A 118 -9.61 0.28 -21.92
N GLU A 119 -8.68 1.06 -22.43
CA GLU A 119 -8.56 1.41 -23.84
C GLU A 119 -7.64 0.45 -24.62
N PHE A 120 -6.91 -0.45 -23.95
CA PHE A 120 -6.00 -1.40 -24.63
C PHE A 120 -6.77 -2.59 -25.21
N ASP A 121 -6.30 -3.07 -26.36
CA ASP A 121 -6.77 -4.32 -26.93
C ASP A 121 -6.49 -5.48 -25.96
N GLY A 122 -7.50 -6.32 -25.70
CA GLY A 122 -7.38 -7.46 -24.78
C GLY A 122 -7.70 -7.16 -23.31
N TYR A 123 -8.05 -5.91 -22.93
CA TYR A 123 -8.37 -5.57 -21.54
C TYR A 123 -9.53 -6.39 -20.96
N ASP A 124 -10.66 -6.43 -21.63
CA ASP A 124 -11.84 -7.18 -21.17
C ASP A 124 -11.55 -8.68 -21.06
N GLU A 125 -10.73 -9.21 -21.97
CA GLU A 125 -10.30 -10.61 -21.95
C GLU A 125 -9.41 -10.89 -20.73
N LEU A 126 -8.48 -10.01 -20.39
CA LEU A 126 -7.65 -10.09 -19.18
C LEU A 126 -8.52 -10.13 -17.92
N ILE A 127 -9.45 -9.19 -17.77
CA ILE A 127 -10.35 -9.12 -16.61
C ILE A 127 -11.17 -10.41 -16.46
N GLN A 128 -11.63 -10.97 -17.58
CA GLN A 128 -12.36 -12.23 -17.57
C GLN A 128 -11.47 -13.43 -17.21
N LYS A 129 -10.30 -13.55 -17.83
CA LYS A 129 -9.38 -14.68 -17.58
C LYS A 129 -8.83 -14.69 -16.16
N ARG A 130 -8.54 -13.53 -15.62
CA ARG A 130 -8.03 -13.39 -14.26
C ARG A 130 -9.13 -13.47 -13.20
N GLU A 131 -10.41 -13.63 -13.61
CA GLU A 131 -11.55 -13.68 -12.68
C GLU A 131 -11.54 -12.50 -11.69
N MET A 132 -11.53 -11.24 -12.21
CA MET A 132 -11.42 -10.06 -11.35
C MET A 132 -12.50 -8.99 -11.63
N LYS A 133 -13.65 -9.42 -12.14
CA LYS A 133 -14.73 -8.50 -12.55
C LYS A 133 -15.26 -7.66 -11.38
N GLU A 134 -15.43 -8.25 -10.21
CA GLU A 134 -15.92 -7.55 -9.02
C GLU A 134 -14.84 -6.66 -8.44
N THR A 135 -13.63 -7.18 -8.26
CA THR A 135 -12.47 -6.41 -7.82
C THR A 135 -12.27 -5.17 -8.67
N ILE A 136 -12.21 -5.30 -10.01
CA ILE A 136 -11.94 -4.16 -10.89
C ILE A 136 -13.06 -3.12 -10.87
N SER A 137 -14.31 -3.54 -10.65
CA SER A 137 -15.45 -2.62 -10.59
C SER A 137 -15.30 -1.58 -9.46
N THR A 138 -14.68 -1.95 -8.35
CA THR A 138 -14.42 -1.06 -7.20
C THR A 138 -13.25 -0.11 -7.45
N TRP A 139 -12.43 -0.39 -8.48
CA TRP A 139 -11.26 0.40 -8.86
C TRP A 139 -11.52 1.39 -9.99
N LYS A 140 -12.75 1.45 -10.46
CA LYS A 140 -13.17 2.42 -11.48
C LYS A 140 -13.04 3.84 -10.95
N PHE A 141 -12.39 4.71 -11.74
CA PHE A 141 -12.20 6.11 -11.40
C PHE A 141 -13.46 6.94 -11.73
N SER A 142 -13.51 8.16 -11.24
CA SER A 142 -14.68 9.05 -11.38
C SER A 142 -15.00 9.43 -12.84
N ASP A 143 -14.03 9.30 -13.75
CA ASP A 143 -14.17 9.50 -15.20
C ASP A 143 -14.55 8.23 -15.97
N ASP A 144 -14.93 7.17 -15.25
CA ASP A 144 -15.27 5.85 -15.77
C ASP A 144 -14.09 5.03 -16.35
N ASN A 145 -12.86 5.54 -16.27
CA ASN A 145 -11.66 4.84 -16.72
C ASN A 145 -11.04 3.93 -15.63
N GLN A 146 -10.12 3.07 -16.09
CA GLN A 146 -9.28 2.23 -15.24
C GLN A 146 -7.82 2.60 -15.47
N TYR A 147 -7.15 3.18 -14.48
CA TYR A 147 -5.76 3.60 -14.58
C TYR A 147 -4.79 2.67 -13.87
N VAL A 148 -5.30 1.74 -13.07
CA VAL A 148 -4.52 0.76 -12.33
C VAL A 148 -5.12 -0.61 -12.51
N LEU A 149 -4.32 -1.60 -12.86
CA LEU A 149 -4.66 -3.01 -12.73
C LEU A 149 -4.21 -3.48 -11.36
N PRO A 150 -5.10 -3.76 -10.40
CA PRO A 150 -4.72 -4.34 -9.11
C PRO A 150 -4.01 -5.67 -9.30
N ILE A 151 -2.84 -5.84 -8.68
CA ILE A 151 -2.08 -7.10 -8.76
C ILE A 151 -2.24 -7.95 -7.51
N TYR A 152 -2.41 -7.31 -6.36
CA TYR A 152 -2.76 -7.97 -5.11
C TYR A 152 -3.78 -7.13 -4.34
N SER A 153 -4.50 -7.76 -3.42
CA SER A 153 -5.43 -7.08 -2.52
C SER A 153 -5.38 -7.72 -1.14
N ASN A 154 -5.09 -6.90 -0.13
CA ASN A 154 -5.10 -7.31 1.27
C ASN A 154 -6.23 -6.61 2.01
N ALA A 155 -7.13 -7.36 2.60
CA ALA A 155 -7.97 -6.86 3.66
C ALA A 155 -7.12 -6.72 4.92
N MET A 156 -6.85 -5.49 5.38
CA MET A 156 -6.07 -5.29 6.60
C MET A 156 -6.82 -5.80 7.82
N LEU A 157 -6.17 -6.61 8.64
CA LEU A 157 -6.76 -7.24 9.81
C LEU A 157 -6.04 -6.81 11.09
N PHE A 158 -6.71 -6.91 12.22
CA PHE A 158 -6.07 -6.84 13.53
C PHE A 158 -5.67 -8.24 13.99
N GLY A 159 -4.43 -8.35 14.46
CA GLY A 159 -3.97 -9.50 15.22
C GLY A 159 -4.13 -9.26 16.72
N TRP A 160 -4.52 -10.31 17.41
CA TRP A 160 -4.71 -10.33 18.86
C TRP A 160 -3.85 -11.42 19.47
N ARG A 161 -3.13 -11.13 20.55
CA ARG A 161 -2.43 -12.14 21.35
C ARG A 161 -3.46 -12.98 22.09
N ILE A 162 -3.92 -14.08 21.44
CA ILE A 162 -4.95 -14.97 21.99
C ILE A 162 -4.47 -15.70 23.23
N ASP A 163 -3.18 -15.99 23.33
CA ASP A 163 -2.55 -16.56 24.51
C ASP A 163 -2.74 -15.63 25.73
N VAL A 164 -2.50 -14.33 25.58
CA VAL A 164 -2.69 -13.34 26.65
C VAL A 164 -4.18 -13.07 26.91
N LEU A 165 -5.04 -13.03 25.88
CA LEU A 165 -6.48 -12.92 26.05
C LEU A 165 -7.04 -14.04 26.91
N ASN A 166 -6.62 -15.28 26.68
CA ASN A 166 -7.00 -16.46 27.47
C ASN A 166 -6.58 -16.32 28.95
N GLU A 167 -5.37 -15.79 29.22
CA GLU A 167 -4.92 -15.49 30.59
C GLU A 167 -5.78 -14.44 31.29
N LEU A 168 -6.34 -13.48 30.52
CA LEU A 168 -7.27 -12.46 31.00
C LEU A 168 -8.71 -12.95 31.14
N GLY A 169 -9.01 -14.19 30.68
CA GLY A 169 -10.32 -14.82 30.73
C GLY A 169 -11.22 -14.47 29.53
N PHE A 170 -10.63 -14.18 28.37
CA PHE A 170 -11.34 -13.98 27.11
C PHE A 170 -10.92 -15.04 26.10
N ASP A 171 -11.87 -15.76 25.53
CA ASP A 171 -11.63 -16.89 24.62
C ASP A 171 -11.58 -16.47 23.13
N GLU A 172 -12.01 -15.25 22.82
CA GLU A 172 -12.10 -14.71 21.44
C GLU A 172 -11.55 -13.29 21.36
N ALA A 173 -11.15 -12.87 20.16
CA ALA A 173 -10.83 -11.47 19.86
C ALA A 173 -12.09 -10.59 20.03
N PRO A 174 -11.96 -9.36 20.59
CA PRO A 174 -13.09 -8.45 20.77
C PRO A 174 -13.65 -7.96 19.43
N LYS A 175 -14.95 -7.76 19.37
CA LYS A 175 -15.68 -7.32 18.18
C LYS A 175 -16.18 -5.88 18.28
N THR A 176 -16.31 -5.35 19.50
CA THR A 176 -16.83 -3.99 19.74
C THR A 176 -15.85 -3.12 20.52
N TYR A 177 -16.03 -1.82 20.44
CA TYR A 177 -15.17 -0.86 21.14
C TYR A 177 -15.21 -1.05 22.67
N SER A 178 -16.39 -1.35 23.25
CA SER A 178 -16.50 -1.59 24.68
C SER A 178 -15.77 -2.85 25.12
N GLU A 179 -15.83 -3.94 24.36
CA GLU A 179 -15.07 -5.18 24.62
C GLU A 179 -13.57 -4.93 24.61
N VAL A 180 -13.07 -4.15 23.61
CA VAL A 180 -11.65 -3.76 23.53
C VAL A 180 -11.21 -2.98 24.77
N ILE A 181 -12.00 -2.01 25.20
CA ILE A 181 -11.70 -1.20 26.39
C ILE A 181 -11.75 -2.04 27.67
N GLU A 182 -12.70 -3.00 27.79
CA GLU A 182 -12.76 -3.92 28.92
C GLU A 182 -11.49 -4.77 29.03
N ILE A 183 -11.06 -5.37 27.91
CA ILE A 183 -9.82 -6.15 27.83
C ILE A 183 -8.61 -5.30 28.24
N GLY A 184 -8.52 -4.08 27.69
CA GLY A 184 -7.42 -3.17 28.01
C GLY A 184 -7.35 -2.80 29.48
N LYS A 185 -8.49 -2.57 30.14
CA LYS A 185 -8.55 -2.31 31.60
C LYS A 185 -8.10 -3.50 32.42
N LYS A 186 -8.58 -4.71 32.10
CA LYS A 186 -8.12 -5.95 32.77
C LYS A 186 -6.61 -6.18 32.56
N LEU A 187 -6.10 -5.89 31.37
CA LEU A 187 -4.68 -5.98 31.10
C LEU A 187 -3.87 -5.06 32.04
N LYS A 188 -4.28 -3.78 32.16
CA LYS A 188 -3.62 -2.81 33.03
C LYS A 188 -3.74 -3.15 34.53
N GLU A 189 -4.83 -3.78 34.96
CA GLU A 189 -4.98 -4.31 36.30
C GLU A 189 -4.03 -5.46 36.61
N GLN A 190 -3.75 -6.32 35.62
CA GLN A 190 -2.85 -7.45 35.76
C GLN A 190 -1.37 -7.04 35.59
N ASP A 191 -1.08 -6.19 34.61
CA ASP A 191 0.26 -5.71 34.29
C ASP A 191 0.23 -4.28 33.72
N SER A 192 0.58 -3.30 34.56
CA SER A 192 0.55 -1.88 34.20
C SER A 192 1.55 -1.49 33.11
N GLU A 193 2.59 -2.31 32.87
CA GLU A 193 3.64 -2.05 31.87
C GLU A 193 3.24 -2.52 30.46
N LYS A 194 2.18 -3.33 30.32
CA LYS A 194 1.64 -3.77 29.03
C LYS A 194 0.64 -2.77 28.48
N PHE A 195 0.50 -2.80 27.16
CA PHE A 195 -0.40 -1.91 26.41
C PHE A 195 -1.34 -2.75 25.54
N LEU A 196 -2.50 -2.18 25.22
CA LEU A 196 -3.39 -2.81 24.27
C LEU A 196 -2.85 -2.70 22.86
N TRP A 197 -2.47 -1.51 22.43
CA TRP A 197 -1.97 -1.24 21.08
C TRP A 197 -0.69 -0.39 21.12
N ALA A 198 0.35 -0.86 20.44
CA ALA A 198 1.59 -0.11 20.24
C ALA A 198 1.57 0.52 18.85
N ARG A 199 1.37 1.86 18.79
CA ARG A 199 1.26 2.59 17.52
C ARG A 199 1.83 4.00 17.67
N ALA A 200 3.13 4.15 17.40
CA ALA A 200 3.83 5.43 17.51
C ALA A 200 3.33 6.49 16.52
N ASP A 201 2.77 6.07 15.39
CA ASP A 201 2.27 6.97 14.36
C ASP A 201 0.97 7.70 14.72
N LEU A 202 0.25 7.26 15.77
CA LEU A 202 -0.95 7.97 16.26
C LEU A 202 -0.66 9.39 16.77
N VAL A 203 0.59 9.71 17.09
CA VAL A 203 1.02 11.05 17.52
C VAL A 203 1.84 11.79 16.46
N LYS A 204 1.94 11.23 15.24
CA LYS A 204 2.67 11.79 14.09
C LYS A 204 1.69 12.03 12.93
N PRO A 205 1.86 13.09 12.13
CA PRO A 205 1.00 13.35 10.96
C PRO A 205 1.46 12.53 9.74
N THR A 206 1.86 11.28 9.93
CA THR A 206 2.33 10.39 8.87
C THR A 206 1.15 9.96 8.01
N TRP A 207 1.05 10.48 6.79
CA TRP A 207 -0.14 10.30 5.94
C TRP A 207 -0.50 8.84 5.67
N TRP A 208 0.47 7.99 5.29
CA TRP A 208 0.23 6.58 4.97
C TRP A 208 -0.17 5.74 6.21
N ALA A 209 0.22 6.17 7.41
CA ALA A 209 -0.15 5.48 8.65
C ALA A 209 -1.66 5.49 8.88
N ARG A 210 -2.37 6.50 8.35
CA ARG A 210 -3.84 6.60 8.44
C ARG A 210 -4.57 5.45 7.75
N TRP A 211 -3.94 4.77 6.78
CA TRP A 211 -4.49 3.55 6.20
C TRP A 211 -4.65 2.44 7.24
N PHE A 212 -3.65 2.27 8.09
CA PHE A 212 -3.52 1.14 9.03
C PHE A 212 -3.99 1.46 10.46
N ASP A 213 -4.50 2.65 10.70
CA ASP A 213 -5.11 3.04 11.97
C ASP A 213 -6.51 3.64 11.76
N PHE A 214 -6.61 4.87 11.31
CA PHE A 214 -7.88 5.56 11.16
C PHE A 214 -8.83 4.89 10.16
N PHE A 215 -8.37 4.58 8.93
CA PHE A 215 -9.25 4.02 7.91
C PHE A 215 -9.69 2.59 8.18
N MET A 216 -8.89 1.76 8.84
CA MET A 216 -9.35 0.45 9.31
C MET A 216 -10.55 0.62 10.24
N LEU A 217 -10.45 1.49 11.24
CA LEU A 217 -11.51 1.73 12.23
C LEU A 217 -12.71 2.47 11.64
N TYR A 218 -12.49 3.52 10.84
CA TYR A 218 -13.56 4.27 10.20
C TYR A 218 -14.38 3.40 9.23
N ASN A 219 -13.71 2.59 8.40
CA ASN A 219 -14.41 1.70 7.46
C ASN A 219 -15.28 0.68 8.20
N ALA A 220 -14.80 0.17 9.34
CA ALA A 220 -15.59 -0.74 10.17
C ALA A 220 -16.79 -0.03 10.79
N ALA A 221 -16.59 1.16 11.35
CA ALA A 221 -17.63 1.95 11.99
C ALA A 221 -18.71 2.45 11.02
N SER A 222 -18.31 2.77 9.78
CA SER A 222 -19.20 3.31 8.74
C SER A 222 -19.76 2.25 7.80
N GLU A 223 -19.50 0.95 8.05
CA GLU A 223 -19.87 -0.15 7.15
C GLU A 223 -19.35 0.08 5.70
N GLY A 224 -18.20 0.77 5.57
CA GLY A 224 -17.52 1.04 4.30
C GLY A 224 -18.02 2.25 3.54
N ASN A 225 -18.72 3.19 4.18
CA ASN A 225 -19.12 4.43 3.54
C ASN A 225 -17.92 5.23 3.04
N LYS A 226 -18.01 5.76 1.82
CA LYS A 226 -16.97 6.58 1.22
C LYS A 226 -16.61 7.78 2.11
N PHE A 227 -15.35 8.12 2.16
CA PHE A 227 -14.83 9.27 2.89
C PHE A 227 -14.83 10.55 2.03
N VAL A 228 -14.44 10.39 0.77
CA VAL A 228 -14.45 11.45 -0.25
C VAL A 228 -15.05 10.87 -1.53
N ASP A 229 -15.82 11.66 -2.27
CA ASP A 229 -16.31 11.32 -3.62
C ASP A 229 -16.06 12.52 -4.55
N GLY A 230 -15.22 12.34 -5.55
CA GLY A 230 -14.71 13.44 -6.36
C GLY A 230 -14.04 14.51 -5.51
N SER A 231 -14.56 15.74 -5.52
CA SER A 231 -14.08 16.86 -4.69
C SER A 231 -14.95 17.14 -3.46
N GLU A 232 -15.80 16.21 -3.05
CA GLU A 232 -16.70 16.38 -1.92
C GLU A 232 -16.32 15.47 -0.75
N PHE A 233 -16.24 16.05 0.44
CA PHE A 233 -16.15 15.30 1.69
C PHE A 233 -17.54 14.78 2.04
N ILE A 234 -17.75 13.46 1.98
CA ILE A 234 -19.03 12.80 2.19
C ILE A 234 -19.01 11.79 3.34
N ALA A 235 -17.94 11.81 4.14
CA ALA A 235 -17.76 10.88 5.25
C ALA A 235 -18.91 10.91 6.24
N ASP A 236 -19.19 9.75 6.83
CA ASP A 236 -20.17 9.58 7.89
C ASP A 236 -19.69 10.28 9.19
N ASP A 237 -20.41 11.33 9.60
CA ASP A 237 -20.04 12.13 10.75
C ASP A 237 -20.16 11.34 12.08
N GLU A 238 -21.13 10.43 12.21
CA GLU A 238 -21.32 9.61 13.40
C GLU A 238 -20.22 8.58 13.53
N ALA A 239 -19.96 7.80 12.47
CA ALA A 239 -18.87 6.83 12.43
C ALA A 239 -17.50 7.47 12.67
N GLY A 240 -17.26 8.67 12.12
CA GLY A 240 -16.01 9.41 12.34
C GLY A 240 -15.82 9.86 13.79
N VAL A 241 -16.86 10.40 14.42
CA VAL A 241 -16.81 10.81 15.82
C VAL A 241 -16.65 9.60 16.75
N GLU A 242 -17.34 8.48 16.48
CA GLU A 242 -17.20 7.23 17.25
C GLU A 242 -15.78 6.66 17.12
N THR A 243 -15.20 6.68 15.92
CA THR A 243 -13.80 6.25 15.70
C THR A 243 -12.81 7.09 16.52
N LEU A 244 -12.93 8.42 16.47
CA LEU A 244 -12.09 9.30 17.28
C LEU A 244 -12.37 9.13 18.78
N GLY A 245 -13.62 8.89 19.17
CA GLY A 245 -14.02 8.58 20.55
C GLY A 245 -13.38 7.31 21.08
N PHE A 246 -13.29 6.28 20.27
CA PHE A 246 -12.57 5.06 20.60
C PHE A 246 -11.08 5.30 20.84
N LEU A 247 -10.42 6.02 19.93
CA LEU A 247 -9.01 6.41 20.09
C LEU A 247 -8.76 7.25 21.34
N ASP A 248 -9.65 8.20 21.65
CA ASP A 248 -9.62 9.00 22.87
C ASP A 248 -9.74 8.12 24.13
N ASN A 249 -10.67 7.15 24.12
CA ASN A 249 -10.84 6.20 25.21
C ASN A 249 -9.61 5.33 25.44
N LEU A 250 -8.98 4.85 24.37
CA LEU A 250 -7.71 4.11 24.45
C LEU A 250 -6.63 4.97 25.14
N SER A 251 -6.50 6.22 24.70
CA SER A 251 -5.52 7.16 25.25
C SER A 251 -5.80 7.48 26.73
N LYS A 252 -7.02 7.84 27.09
CA LYS A 252 -7.43 8.20 28.46
C LYS A 252 -7.27 7.07 29.46
N ASN A 253 -7.36 5.82 29.03
CA ASN A 253 -7.15 4.66 29.87
C ASN A 253 -5.69 4.14 29.84
N ASP A 254 -4.75 4.89 29.29
CA ASP A 254 -3.34 4.50 29.15
C ASP A 254 -3.12 3.16 28.43
N LEU A 255 -3.95 2.87 27.42
CA LEU A 255 -3.93 1.61 26.67
C LEU A 255 -3.04 1.65 25.42
N LEU A 256 -2.53 2.84 25.07
CA LEU A 256 -1.71 3.06 23.89
C LEU A 256 -0.24 3.23 24.23
N LEU A 257 0.63 2.51 23.51
CA LEU A 257 2.07 2.78 23.48
C LEU A 257 2.38 3.64 22.26
N THR A 258 2.50 4.96 22.45
CA THR A 258 2.72 5.94 21.35
C THR A 258 4.17 6.34 21.16
N ARG A 259 5.12 5.62 21.75
CA ARG A 259 6.57 5.71 21.49
C ARG A 259 7.06 4.52 20.69
N GLU A 260 8.17 4.68 20.00
CA GLU A 260 8.78 3.56 19.29
C GLU A 260 9.11 2.41 20.26
N ALA A 261 8.80 1.20 19.82
CA ALA A 261 9.11 -0.04 20.52
C ALA A 261 9.51 -1.10 19.49
N THR A 262 10.38 -2.01 19.87
CA THR A 262 10.84 -3.11 19.00
C THR A 262 9.98 -4.32 19.26
N ASP A 263 9.30 -4.82 18.21
CA ASP A 263 8.49 -6.05 18.22
C ASP A 263 7.53 -6.15 19.44
N PRO A 264 6.74 -5.08 19.72
CA PRO A 264 5.95 -5.02 20.95
C PRO A 264 4.82 -6.07 20.99
N PHE A 265 4.28 -6.47 19.86
CA PHE A 265 3.26 -7.51 19.77
C PHE A 265 3.89 -8.90 19.99
N GLU A 266 4.99 -9.18 19.31
CA GLU A 266 5.71 -10.45 19.38
C GLU A 266 6.26 -10.71 20.78
N THR A 267 6.78 -9.69 21.44
CA THR A 267 7.28 -9.78 22.81
C THR A 267 6.18 -9.77 23.89
N GLY A 268 4.91 -9.59 23.49
CA GLY A 268 3.78 -9.51 24.42
C GLY A 268 3.70 -8.22 25.23
N GLN A 269 4.39 -7.16 24.80
CA GLN A 269 4.24 -5.80 25.36
C GLN A 269 2.92 -5.16 24.91
N ALA A 270 2.45 -5.49 23.71
CA ALA A 270 1.17 -5.08 23.16
C ALA A 270 0.30 -6.30 22.81
N LEU A 271 -1.03 -6.19 23.00
CA LEU A 271 -1.97 -7.28 22.72
C LEU A 271 -2.55 -7.22 21.32
N MET A 272 -2.58 -6.05 20.71
CA MET A 272 -3.20 -5.80 19.42
C MET A 272 -2.17 -5.19 18.46
N MET A 273 -2.25 -5.58 17.20
CA MET A 273 -1.44 -5.05 16.11
C MET A 273 -2.26 -5.06 14.80
N ASP A 274 -2.10 -4.07 13.96
CA ASP A 274 -2.53 -4.13 12.56
C ASP A 274 -1.54 -5.03 11.78
N ILE A 275 -2.04 -6.10 11.17
CA ILE A 275 -1.22 -7.13 10.53
C ILE A 275 -1.56 -7.23 9.04
N GLY A 276 -0.53 -7.13 8.21
CA GLY A 276 -0.58 -7.49 6.80
C GLY A 276 0.15 -8.82 6.55
N PRO A 277 -0.12 -9.52 5.44
CA PRO A 277 0.49 -10.82 5.11
C PRO A 277 2.02 -10.79 5.05
N TRP A 278 2.62 -9.65 4.74
CA TRP A 278 4.07 -9.44 4.75
C TRP A 278 4.73 -9.65 6.12
N THR A 279 3.96 -9.69 7.19
CA THR A 279 4.46 -9.93 8.55
C THR A 279 4.89 -11.39 8.76
N PHE A 280 4.21 -12.35 8.12
CA PHE A 280 4.42 -13.78 8.37
C PHE A 280 5.82 -14.30 7.99
N PRO A 281 6.45 -13.89 6.87
CA PRO A 281 7.83 -14.29 6.58
C PRO A 281 8.82 -13.80 7.65
N TYR A 282 8.62 -12.60 8.18
CA TYR A 282 9.42 -12.08 9.29
C TYR A 282 9.23 -12.92 10.56
N TRP A 283 7.99 -13.27 10.90
CA TRP A 283 7.72 -14.14 12.06
C TRP A 283 8.29 -15.54 11.87
N ALA A 284 8.19 -16.12 10.69
CA ALA A 284 8.76 -17.45 10.43
C ALA A 284 10.28 -17.49 10.69
N ASP A 285 11.00 -16.39 10.43
CA ASP A 285 12.45 -16.27 10.66
C ASP A 285 12.80 -15.88 12.12
N LYS A 286 12.08 -14.94 12.72
CA LYS A 286 12.45 -14.31 14.00
C LYS A 286 11.62 -14.76 15.19
N PHE A 287 10.35 -15.12 14.98
CA PHE A 287 9.37 -15.44 16.02
C PHE A 287 8.55 -16.69 15.63
N PRO A 288 9.20 -17.87 15.47
CA PRO A 288 8.52 -19.09 15.01
C PRO A 288 7.43 -19.59 15.97
N GLU A 289 7.36 -19.04 17.19
CA GLU A 289 6.28 -19.25 18.14
C GLU A 289 4.99 -18.50 17.81
N MET A 290 5.04 -17.49 16.91
CA MET A 290 3.87 -16.76 16.47
C MET A 290 3.04 -17.62 15.51
N LYS A 291 2.07 -18.35 16.06
CA LYS A 291 1.20 -19.29 15.34
C LYS A 291 -0.26 -18.93 15.53
N MET A 292 -1.01 -18.88 14.43
CA MET A 292 -2.45 -18.63 14.46
C MET A 292 -3.17 -19.75 15.23
N GLY A 293 -4.11 -19.39 16.08
CA GLY A 293 -4.85 -20.30 16.97
C GLY A 293 -4.10 -20.72 18.24
N GLU A 294 -2.80 -20.46 18.34
CA GLU A 294 -1.99 -20.76 19.52
C GLU A 294 -1.55 -19.48 20.25
N THR A 295 -0.84 -18.61 19.51
CA THR A 295 -0.27 -17.36 20.06
C THR A 295 -1.08 -16.14 19.65
N PHE A 296 -1.61 -16.13 18.43
CA PHE A 296 -2.42 -15.03 17.92
C PHE A 296 -3.64 -15.50 17.14
N GLU A 297 -4.61 -14.59 17.02
CA GLU A 297 -5.77 -14.69 16.11
C GLU A 297 -5.89 -13.44 15.28
N LEU A 298 -6.52 -13.58 14.08
CA LEU A 298 -6.84 -12.48 13.18
C LEU A 298 -8.33 -12.17 13.24
N SER A 299 -8.67 -10.89 13.30
CA SER A 299 -10.05 -10.40 13.24
C SER A 299 -10.22 -9.20 12.35
N MET A 300 -11.46 -8.95 11.91
CA MET A 300 -11.88 -7.65 11.40
C MET A 300 -11.66 -6.58 12.47
N PRO A 301 -11.52 -5.29 12.08
CA PRO A 301 -11.46 -4.20 13.03
C PRO A 301 -12.72 -4.18 13.92
N PRO A 302 -12.60 -3.83 15.22
CA PRO A 302 -13.75 -3.68 16.10
C PRO A 302 -14.64 -2.53 15.63
N VAL A 303 -15.93 -2.62 15.95
CA VAL A 303 -16.96 -1.63 15.59
C VAL A 303 -17.51 -0.89 16.81
N PRO A 304 -18.14 0.27 16.64
CA PRO A 304 -18.96 0.88 17.70
C PRO A 304 -20.04 -0.08 18.22
N ASP A 305 -20.42 0.01 19.51
CA ASP A 305 -21.35 -0.93 20.14
C ASP A 305 -22.75 -1.01 19.50
N GLY A 306 -23.11 -0.02 18.69
CA GLY A 306 -24.39 0.00 17.96
C GLY A 306 -24.33 -0.58 16.54
N VAL A 307 -23.15 -0.96 16.05
CA VAL A 307 -22.90 -1.51 14.70
C VAL A 307 -22.80 -3.02 14.78
N ASP A 308 -23.40 -3.74 13.80
CA ASP A 308 -23.27 -5.18 13.71
C ASP A 308 -21.86 -5.56 13.22
N PRO A 309 -21.04 -6.29 13.99
CA PRO A 309 -19.71 -6.71 13.58
C PRO A 309 -19.68 -7.51 12.26
N ALA A 310 -20.79 -8.15 11.87
CA ALA A 310 -20.90 -8.88 10.61
C ALA A 310 -20.85 -7.96 9.37
N ASN A 311 -21.18 -6.68 9.54
CA ASN A 311 -21.12 -5.67 8.48
C ASN A 311 -19.79 -4.92 8.44
N ALA A 312 -18.88 -5.20 9.37
CA ALA A 312 -17.59 -4.52 9.42
C ALA A 312 -16.87 -4.57 8.08
N LYS A 313 -16.34 -3.43 7.67
CA LYS A 313 -15.41 -3.30 6.55
C LYS A 313 -14.04 -2.92 7.07
N THR A 314 -13.02 -3.15 6.28
CA THR A 314 -11.64 -2.78 6.63
C THR A 314 -10.98 -2.01 5.50
N PHE A 315 -9.74 -1.62 5.69
CA PHE A 315 -8.96 -0.98 4.65
C PHE A 315 -8.36 -2.03 3.69
N ALA A 316 -8.43 -1.77 2.38
CA ALA A 316 -7.74 -2.55 1.37
C ALA A 316 -6.34 -1.97 1.12
N ASP A 317 -5.30 -2.64 1.59
CA ASP A 317 -3.95 -2.36 1.10
C ASP A 317 -3.75 -3.09 -0.22
N THR A 318 -4.00 -2.38 -1.30
CA THR A 318 -3.97 -2.89 -2.66
C THR A 318 -3.09 -1.99 -3.50
N LYS A 319 -2.21 -2.59 -4.26
CA LYS A 319 -1.36 -1.92 -5.25
C LYS A 319 -1.56 -2.57 -6.61
N GLY A 320 -1.24 -1.84 -7.63
CA GLY A 320 -1.38 -2.32 -8.99
C GLY A 320 -0.35 -1.77 -9.93
N ILE A 321 -0.60 -2.01 -11.20
CA ILE A 321 0.22 -1.63 -12.33
C ILE A 321 -0.42 -0.46 -13.05
N SER A 322 0.41 0.52 -13.46
CA SER A 322 0.04 1.60 -14.37
C SER A 322 1.00 1.73 -15.52
N ILE A 323 0.50 2.17 -16.69
CA ILE A 323 1.26 2.43 -17.91
C ILE A 323 1.39 3.93 -18.12
N TYR A 324 2.60 4.40 -18.42
CA TYR A 324 2.91 5.82 -18.47
C TYR A 324 2.67 6.42 -19.86
N ALA A 325 2.11 7.64 -19.87
CA ALA A 325 1.82 8.37 -21.09
C ALA A 325 3.06 8.82 -21.87
N SER A 326 4.23 8.85 -21.23
CA SER A 326 5.51 9.19 -21.86
C SER A 326 6.07 8.11 -22.78
N ALA A 327 5.63 6.85 -22.61
CA ALA A 327 6.00 5.75 -23.51
C ALA A 327 5.32 5.89 -24.88
N THR A 328 5.94 5.36 -25.94
CA THR A 328 5.29 5.33 -27.27
C THR A 328 4.08 4.41 -27.26
N LYS A 329 3.18 4.56 -28.22
CA LYS A 329 1.99 3.69 -28.32
C LYS A 329 2.35 2.21 -28.46
N GLU A 330 3.42 1.92 -29.20
CA GLU A 330 3.95 0.56 -29.35
C GLU A 330 4.48 0.01 -28.00
N GLN A 331 5.20 0.83 -27.24
CA GLN A 331 5.67 0.44 -25.91
C GLN A 331 4.53 0.25 -24.91
N GLN A 332 3.52 1.13 -24.95
CA GLN A 332 2.34 1.03 -24.10
C GLN A 332 1.58 -0.28 -24.35
N GLN A 333 1.31 -0.61 -25.64
CA GLN A 333 0.64 -1.86 -26.00
C GLN A 333 1.51 -3.07 -25.64
N ALA A 334 2.79 -3.08 -25.94
CA ALA A 334 3.69 -4.18 -25.59
C ALA A 334 3.80 -4.41 -24.07
N ALA A 335 3.79 -3.32 -23.29
CA ALA A 335 3.75 -3.41 -21.84
C ALA A 335 2.41 -3.99 -21.32
N PHE A 336 1.29 -3.61 -21.94
CA PHE A 336 -0.01 -4.19 -21.65
C PHE A 336 -0.10 -5.68 -22.05
N ASP A 337 0.41 -6.04 -23.22
CA ASP A 337 0.44 -7.43 -23.69
C ASP A 337 1.26 -8.33 -22.77
N PHE A 338 2.39 -7.84 -22.26
CA PHE A 338 3.17 -8.53 -21.23
C PHE A 338 2.34 -8.78 -19.96
N VAL A 339 1.67 -7.77 -19.42
CA VAL A 339 0.82 -7.91 -18.23
C VAL A 339 -0.35 -8.85 -18.48
N ASN A 340 -0.96 -8.77 -19.66
CA ASN A 340 -2.03 -9.67 -20.08
C ASN A 340 -1.54 -11.13 -20.14
N TRP A 341 -0.34 -11.36 -20.69
CA TRP A 341 0.27 -12.70 -20.72
C TRP A 341 0.50 -13.23 -19.29
N VAL A 342 1.10 -12.43 -18.40
CA VAL A 342 1.36 -12.83 -17.01
C VAL A 342 0.08 -13.25 -16.30
N TYR A 343 -0.97 -12.44 -16.37
CA TYR A 343 -2.20 -12.64 -15.59
C TYR A 343 -3.30 -13.42 -16.31
N SER A 344 -3.03 -13.91 -17.52
CA SER A 344 -3.91 -14.86 -18.20
C SER A 344 -3.78 -16.29 -17.69
N ASP A 345 -2.79 -16.56 -16.81
CA ASP A 345 -2.53 -17.87 -16.22
C ASP A 345 -2.55 -17.76 -14.68
N ALA A 346 -3.43 -18.55 -14.04
CA ALA A 346 -3.54 -18.59 -12.58
C ALA A 346 -2.27 -19.13 -11.89
N GLU A 347 -1.46 -19.93 -12.57
CA GLU A 347 -0.18 -20.43 -12.05
C GLU A 347 0.83 -19.29 -11.82
N ASN A 348 0.77 -18.22 -12.62
CA ASN A 348 1.60 -17.04 -12.40
C ASN A 348 1.10 -16.22 -11.18
N ASP A 349 -0.21 -16.13 -10.96
CA ASP A 349 -0.78 -15.57 -9.72
C ASP A 349 -0.39 -16.43 -8.49
N MET A 350 -0.38 -17.78 -8.64
CA MET A 350 0.06 -18.69 -7.57
C MET A 350 1.54 -18.47 -7.25
N LYS A 351 2.40 -18.40 -8.27
CA LYS A 351 3.83 -18.11 -8.08
C LYS A 351 4.06 -16.77 -7.40
N TRP A 352 3.33 -15.72 -7.81
CA TRP A 352 3.35 -14.42 -7.11
C TRP A 352 3.01 -14.59 -5.63
N PHE A 353 1.95 -15.36 -5.32
CA PHE A 353 1.49 -15.55 -3.95
C PHE A 353 2.54 -16.30 -3.11
N GLU A 354 3.15 -17.36 -3.63
CA GLU A 354 4.21 -18.11 -2.95
C GLU A 354 5.45 -17.25 -2.66
N GLU A 355 5.88 -16.41 -3.60
CA GLU A 355 7.09 -15.62 -3.47
C GLU A 355 6.90 -14.39 -2.59
N THR A 356 5.71 -13.80 -2.57
CA THR A 356 5.46 -12.50 -1.92
C THR A 356 4.58 -12.58 -0.68
N ASN A 357 3.80 -13.65 -0.49
CA ASN A 357 2.67 -13.76 0.44
C ASN A 357 1.58 -12.70 0.24
N LEU A 358 1.56 -12.01 -0.91
CA LEU A 358 0.56 -11.01 -1.23
C LEU A 358 -0.58 -11.65 -2.02
N PRO A 359 -1.80 -11.74 -1.44
CA PRO A 359 -2.93 -12.39 -2.09
C PRO A 359 -3.25 -11.76 -3.45
N PRO A 360 -3.24 -12.52 -4.55
CA PRO A 360 -3.61 -12.01 -5.87
C PRO A 360 -4.98 -11.33 -5.88
N ALA A 361 -5.12 -10.26 -6.65
CA ALA A 361 -6.38 -9.52 -6.76
C ALA A 361 -7.36 -10.24 -7.70
N ARG A 362 -7.89 -11.39 -7.23
CA ARG A 362 -8.83 -12.27 -7.93
C ARG A 362 -10.11 -12.43 -7.14
N ASP A 363 -11.25 -12.51 -7.82
CA ASP A 363 -12.55 -12.73 -7.19
C ASP A 363 -12.72 -14.19 -6.76
N ASP A 364 -12.02 -15.12 -7.43
CA ASP A 364 -12.08 -16.57 -7.19
C ASP A 364 -10.96 -17.10 -6.28
N LEU A 365 -10.14 -16.23 -5.68
CA LEU A 365 -8.92 -16.64 -4.96
C LEU A 365 -9.16 -17.72 -3.89
N SER A 366 -10.23 -17.62 -3.13
CA SER A 366 -10.56 -18.58 -2.05
C SER A 366 -11.23 -19.87 -2.54
N THR A 367 -11.63 -19.94 -3.81
CA THR A 367 -12.40 -21.05 -4.38
C THR A 367 -11.70 -21.76 -5.53
N ASN A 368 -10.65 -21.18 -6.07
CA ASN A 368 -9.89 -21.72 -7.19
C ASN A 368 -8.91 -22.82 -6.69
N GLU A 369 -8.97 -24.00 -7.31
CA GLU A 369 -8.18 -25.17 -6.91
C GLU A 369 -6.66 -24.93 -6.95
N THR A 370 -6.17 -24.04 -7.82
CA THR A 370 -4.75 -23.65 -7.93
C THR A 370 -4.18 -23.17 -6.58
N PHE A 371 -5.00 -22.48 -5.75
CA PHE A 371 -4.53 -21.91 -4.48
C PHE A 371 -4.80 -22.78 -3.24
N THR A 372 -5.55 -23.88 -3.40
CA THR A 372 -6.03 -24.70 -2.25
C THR A 372 -4.89 -25.23 -1.39
N SER A 373 -3.87 -25.84 -2.00
CA SER A 373 -2.74 -26.42 -1.25
C SER A 373 -1.95 -25.38 -0.47
N TYR A 374 -1.80 -24.19 -1.05
CA TYR A 374 -1.08 -23.09 -0.39
C TYR A 374 -1.83 -22.57 0.83
N PHE A 375 -3.16 -22.47 0.76
CA PHE A 375 -3.99 -22.11 1.91
C PHE A 375 -4.00 -23.19 3.00
N GLU A 376 -3.94 -24.49 2.64
CA GLU A 376 -3.82 -25.59 3.61
C GLU A 376 -2.51 -25.49 4.40
N GLU A 377 -1.42 -25.10 3.74
CA GLU A 377 -0.11 -24.88 4.37
C GLU A 377 0.00 -23.55 5.12
N ASN A 378 -0.78 -22.53 4.71
CA ASN A 378 -0.76 -21.18 5.23
C ASN A 378 -2.16 -20.69 5.66
N PRO A 379 -2.77 -21.33 6.68
CA PRO A 379 -4.17 -21.09 7.05
C PRO A 379 -4.46 -19.64 7.47
N GLN A 380 -3.45 -18.90 7.96
CA GLN A 380 -3.58 -17.47 8.27
C GLN A 380 -3.91 -16.62 7.03
N LEU A 381 -3.49 -17.04 5.83
CA LEU A 381 -3.75 -16.31 4.59
C LEU A 381 -5.20 -16.45 4.11
N ILE A 382 -5.90 -17.50 4.50
CA ILE A 382 -7.33 -17.68 4.21
C ILE A 382 -8.13 -16.51 4.77
N LYS A 383 -7.79 -16.03 5.98
CA LYS A 383 -8.49 -14.90 6.61
C LYS A 383 -8.43 -13.62 5.78
N TYR A 384 -7.31 -13.39 5.09
CA TYR A 384 -7.19 -12.24 4.17
C TYR A 384 -8.03 -12.46 2.92
N ALA A 385 -7.94 -13.63 2.30
CA ALA A 385 -8.71 -13.96 1.10
C ALA A 385 -10.23 -13.89 1.32
N GLU A 386 -10.74 -14.43 2.43
CA GLU A 386 -12.16 -14.37 2.82
C GLU A 386 -12.67 -12.94 3.03
N ASN A 387 -11.79 -12.01 3.40
CA ASN A 387 -12.15 -10.63 3.71
C ASN A 387 -11.86 -9.62 2.57
N ILE A 388 -11.33 -10.05 1.43
CA ILE A 388 -11.18 -9.17 0.25
C ILE A 388 -12.49 -8.45 -0.12
N PRO A 389 -13.68 -9.10 -0.13
CA PRO A 389 -14.94 -8.42 -0.43
C PRO A 389 -15.36 -7.39 0.63
N ASN A 390 -14.73 -7.43 1.81
CA ASN A 390 -14.96 -6.51 2.91
C ASN A 390 -13.92 -5.38 2.97
N ALA A 391 -12.99 -5.33 2.04
CA ALA A 391 -11.91 -4.36 2.01
C ALA A 391 -12.30 -3.13 1.16
N VAL A 392 -12.20 -1.95 1.77
CA VAL A 392 -12.50 -0.66 1.14
C VAL A 392 -11.22 -0.09 0.54
N PRO A 393 -11.17 0.18 -0.76
CA PRO A 393 -9.96 0.71 -1.40
C PRO A 393 -9.65 2.13 -0.92
N PRO A 394 -8.39 2.59 -1.08
CA PRO A 394 -8.00 3.97 -0.81
C PRO A 394 -8.87 4.98 -1.60
N ILE A 395 -9.02 6.18 -1.06
CA ILE A 395 -9.69 7.29 -1.76
C ILE A 395 -9.03 7.54 -3.12
N ASP A 396 -9.86 7.74 -4.15
CA ASP A 396 -9.47 7.99 -5.55
C ASP A 396 -9.39 9.50 -5.86
N ASN A 397 -8.70 10.25 -5.02
CA ASN A 397 -8.57 11.69 -5.17
C ASN A 397 -7.10 12.10 -5.25
N GLU A 398 -6.77 13.05 -6.12
CA GLU A 398 -5.41 13.57 -6.28
C GLU A 398 -4.84 14.21 -5.00
N LYS A 399 -5.73 14.61 -4.07
CA LYS A 399 -5.38 15.20 -2.77
C LYS A 399 -5.28 14.16 -1.64
N THR A 400 -5.23 12.86 -1.96
CA THR A 400 -5.21 11.77 -0.96
C THR A 400 -4.16 12.00 0.11
N VAL A 401 -2.93 12.37 -0.24
CA VAL A 401 -1.84 12.62 0.72
C VAL A 401 -2.20 13.79 1.65
N GLU A 402 -2.65 14.92 1.09
CA GLU A 402 -3.04 16.09 1.87
C GLU A 402 -4.22 15.78 2.80
N VAL A 403 -5.22 15.04 2.32
CA VAL A 403 -6.38 14.60 3.11
C VAL A 403 -5.92 13.74 4.29
N GLN A 404 -5.06 12.78 4.06
CA GLN A 404 -4.56 11.89 5.12
C GLN A 404 -3.64 12.61 6.12
N GLU A 405 -2.84 13.57 5.69
CA GLU A 405 -2.08 14.44 6.60
C GLU A 405 -3.02 15.26 7.49
N LEU A 406 -4.13 15.80 6.93
CA LEU A 406 -5.13 16.55 7.70
C LEU A 406 -5.87 15.65 8.70
N ILE A 407 -6.20 14.40 8.35
CA ILE A 407 -6.75 13.44 9.32
C ILE A 407 -5.79 13.28 10.51
N GLY A 408 -4.50 13.09 10.23
CA GLY A 408 -3.49 13.01 11.29
C GLY A 408 -3.41 14.28 12.13
N LYS A 409 -3.25 15.43 11.48
CA LYS A 409 -2.93 16.71 12.10
C LYS A 409 -4.11 17.33 12.86
N GLU A 410 -5.30 17.30 12.27
CA GLU A 410 -6.47 18.01 12.79
C GLU A 410 -7.40 17.11 13.64
N ALA A 411 -7.29 15.77 13.50
CA ALA A 411 -8.14 14.84 14.23
C ALA A 411 -7.36 13.86 15.12
N VAL A 412 -6.65 12.89 14.54
CA VAL A 412 -6.07 11.78 15.30
C VAL A 412 -5.07 12.25 16.35
N ASN A 413 -4.06 13.04 15.94
CA ASN A 413 -2.99 13.47 16.85
C ASN A 413 -3.49 14.34 18.02
N PRO A 414 -4.35 15.37 17.80
CA PRO A 414 -4.88 16.18 18.89
C PRO A 414 -5.73 15.39 19.87
N VAL A 415 -6.54 14.44 19.37
CA VAL A 415 -7.37 13.57 20.22
C VAL A 415 -6.50 12.67 21.10
N ILE A 416 -5.51 11.98 20.51
CA ILE A 416 -4.58 11.09 21.25
C ILE A 416 -3.79 11.86 22.32
N LYS A 417 -3.43 13.11 22.03
CA LYS A 417 -2.71 13.98 22.98
C LYS A 417 -3.63 14.64 24.04
N GLY A 418 -4.94 14.48 23.93
CA GLY A 418 -5.91 15.11 24.81
C GLY A 418 -6.01 16.63 24.62
N GLU A 419 -5.63 17.14 23.45
CA GLU A 419 -5.65 18.57 23.11
C GLU A 419 -7.02 19.06 22.68
N THR A 420 -7.88 18.16 22.16
CA THR A 420 -9.23 18.46 21.72
C THR A 420 -10.15 17.25 21.90
N ASP A 421 -11.47 17.46 21.97
CA ASP A 421 -12.42 16.36 22.03
C ASP A 421 -12.72 15.78 20.62
N PRO A 422 -13.21 14.51 20.54
CA PRO A 422 -13.43 13.83 19.27
C PRO A 422 -14.34 14.56 18.29
N LYS A 423 -15.40 15.21 18.78
CA LYS A 423 -16.35 15.92 17.93
C LYS A 423 -15.77 17.23 17.37
N GLU A 424 -15.05 17.97 18.21
CA GLU A 424 -14.35 19.18 17.78
C GLU A 424 -13.26 18.83 16.76
N ALA A 425 -12.45 17.79 17.03
CA ALA A 425 -11.41 17.30 16.13
C ALA A 425 -11.99 16.89 14.78
N TRP A 426 -13.10 16.16 14.76
CA TRP A 426 -13.81 15.79 13.53
C TRP A 426 -14.23 17.01 12.72
N ASN A 427 -14.81 18.01 13.36
CA ASN A 427 -15.26 19.23 12.69
C ASN A 427 -14.07 20.04 12.12
N ASN A 428 -12.98 20.16 12.86
CA ASN A 428 -11.77 20.85 12.41
C ASN A 428 -11.17 20.15 11.17
N MET A 429 -11.05 18.84 11.21
CA MET A 429 -10.59 18.03 10.08
C MET A 429 -11.51 18.18 8.86
N LYS A 430 -12.83 18.08 9.04
CA LYS A 430 -13.83 18.24 7.97
C LYS A 430 -13.72 19.61 7.30
N GLU A 431 -13.56 20.70 8.08
CA GLU A 431 -13.36 22.04 7.55
C GLU A 431 -12.06 22.14 6.74
N ALA A 432 -10.96 21.60 7.27
CA ALA A 432 -9.66 21.61 6.62
C ALA A 432 -9.69 20.80 5.31
N ILE A 433 -10.25 19.60 5.30
CA ILE A 433 -10.39 18.75 4.11
C ILE A 433 -11.25 19.44 3.05
N ASN A 434 -12.40 20.01 3.41
CA ASN A 434 -13.23 20.78 2.48
C ASN A 434 -12.48 21.99 1.89
N GLY A 435 -11.47 22.51 2.60
CA GLY A 435 -10.59 23.59 2.12
C GLY A 435 -9.67 23.16 0.99
N VAL A 436 -9.13 21.94 1.05
CA VAL A 436 -8.16 21.43 0.06
C VAL A 436 -8.84 20.71 -1.12
N LEU A 437 -10.07 20.22 -0.97
CA LEU A 437 -10.84 19.58 -2.04
C LEU A 437 -11.49 20.57 -3.01
N LYS A 438 -11.60 21.83 -2.66
CA LYS A 438 -12.11 22.93 -3.52
C LYS A 438 -11.06 23.46 -4.46
#